data_f00a4777c3325063f593eac6db3c2c95
#
_entry.id   f00a4777c3325063f593eac6db3c2c95
#
_cell.length_a   1.000
_cell.length_b   1.000
_cell.length_c   1.000
_cell.angle_alpha   90.00
_cell.angle_beta   90.00
_cell.angle_gamma   90.00
#
_symmetry.space_group_name_H-M   'P 1'
#
loop_
_entity.id
_entity.type
_entity.pdbx_description
1 polymer ?
#
loop_
_entity_poly.entity_id
_entity_poly.type
_entity_poly.pdbx_seq_one_letter_code
_entity_poly.pdbx_strand_id
1 'polypeptide(L)'
;MEADIRWLDDPKVFRVGQLPAHSDHPIYGDVEEAAEGKSSLVQSLDGNWEFAYSVNAASRPVDFYRDNAGDTEFETIHVPGHIELSGYDKIHYINTMYPWEGKIYRRPAYTLGKGLAEGAFSEAEYNPVGSYRKRFHLAEGLRGKRVIICFEGVEQAMYVWLNGHFVGYAEDSFTPSEFDLTPYIKEKDNLLAVEVHKRSTAAFLEDQDFFRFFGIFRSVELYAKPQWHVEDLWAKPYFSVEDGKGTLDAAIKISAEGEGQRPGKMRVCLSDANGKCLLEQTQILQSQAEQTLHLRETLAEKVIPWSHENSYLYQLDITLTDSEGEVTEAVSYTHLT
;
A
#
# COMPACT_ATOMS: atom_id res chain seq x y z
N MET A 1 2.96 4.29 -20.91
CA MET A 1 1.80 3.35 -20.86
C MET A 1 0.56 4.22 -20.69
N GLU A 2 -0.59 3.83 -21.24
CA GLU A 2 -1.85 4.56 -21.09
C GLU A 2 -2.84 3.67 -20.37
N ALA A 3 -3.78 4.29 -19.64
CA ALA A 3 -4.86 3.59 -18.97
C ALA A 3 -5.84 2.99 -19.99
N ASP A 4 -6.29 1.76 -19.76
CA ASP A 4 -7.31 1.10 -20.59
C ASP A 4 -8.50 0.71 -19.71
N ILE A 5 -9.67 1.29 -19.96
CA ILE A 5 -10.89 1.02 -19.21
C ILE A 5 -11.33 -0.45 -19.26
N ARG A 6 -10.92 -1.18 -20.31
CA ARG A 6 -11.25 -2.60 -20.50
C ARG A 6 -10.56 -3.53 -19.50
N TRP A 7 -9.59 -3.04 -18.71
CA TRP A 7 -9.00 -3.84 -17.64
C TRP A 7 -10.03 -4.21 -16.58
N LEU A 8 -11.08 -3.40 -16.40
CA LEU A 8 -12.20 -3.74 -15.52
C LEU A 8 -12.89 -5.07 -15.89
N ASP A 9 -12.74 -5.51 -17.14
CA ASP A 9 -13.42 -6.68 -17.70
C ASP A 9 -12.50 -7.88 -17.92
N ASP A 10 -11.18 -7.70 -17.77
CA ASP A 10 -10.20 -8.76 -18.01
C ASP A 10 -9.62 -9.29 -16.68
N PRO A 11 -10.04 -10.49 -16.24
CA PRO A 11 -9.56 -11.06 -14.97
C PRO A 11 -8.07 -11.42 -14.98
N LYS A 12 -7.38 -11.26 -16.09
CA LYS A 12 -5.93 -11.46 -16.20
C LYS A 12 -5.16 -10.17 -15.92
N VAL A 13 -5.84 -9.03 -15.93
CA VAL A 13 -5.24 -7.71 -15.70
C VAL A 13 -5.78 -7.13 -14.39
N PHE A 14 -5.31 -7.64 -13.28
CA PHE A 14 -5.70 -7.17 -11.94
C PHE A 14 -4.71 -6.14 -11.36
N ARG A 15 -3.57 -5.92 -12.01
CA ARG A 15 -2.58 -4.90 -11.64
C ARG A 15 -1.72 -4.48 -12.83
N VAL A 16 -1.36 -3.20 -12.88
CA VAL A 16 -0.42 -2.63 -13.85
C VAL A 16 0.42 -1.58 -13.14
N GLY A 17 1.75 -1.69 -13.20
CA GLY A 17 2.66 -0.75 -12.53
C GLY A 17 2.68 -0.82 -11.00
N GLN A 18 1.86 -1.68 -10.39
CA GLN A 18 1.87 -1.92 -8.95
C GLN A 18 3.17 -2.63 -8.54
N LEU A 19 3.76 -2.17 -7.45
CA LEU A 19 4.95 -2.79 -6.87
C LEU A 19 4.62 -4.15 -6.24
N PRO A 20 5.59 -5.07 -6.13
CA PRO A 20 5.42 -6.31 -5.39
C PRO A 20 5.06 -6.05 -3.93
N ALA A 21 4.19 -6.89 -3.37
CA ALA A 21 3.88 -6.85 -1.93
C ALA A 21 5.12 -7.18 -1.09
N HIS A 22 5.24 -6.52 0.03
CA HIS A 22 6.28 -6.74 1.04
C HIS A 22 5.70 -6.62 2.45
N SER A 23 6.51 -6.83 3.47
CA SER A 23 6.08 -6.70 4.86
C SER A 23 5.65 -5.27 5.19
N ASP A 24 4.60 -5.17 5.98
CA ASP A 24 4.16 -3.91 6.59
C ASP A 24 5.04 -3.61 7.82
N HIS A 25 6.08 -2.81 7.62
CA HIS A 25 6.98 -2.39 8.69
C HIS A 25 7.18 -0.88 8.64
N PRO A 26 7.05 -0.19 9.79
CA PRO A 26 7.29 1.24 9.86
C PRO A 26 8.74 1.57 9.56
N ILE A 27 8.96 2.63 8.77
CA ILE A 27 10.28 3.12 8.37
C ILE A 27 10.53 4.50 8.98
N TYR A 28 11.75 4.75 9.44
CA TYR A 28 12.18 6.00 10.08
C TYR A 28 13.53 6.43 9.55
N GLY A 29 13.79 7.73 9.52
CA GLY A 29 15.06 8.28 9.08
C GLY A 29 16.20 8.01 10.05
N ASP A 30 15.90 7.87 11.34
CA ASP A 30 16.86 7.56 12.39
C ASP A 30 16.20 6.86 13.59
N VAL A 31 17.00 6.56 14.62
CA VAL A 31 16.57 5.86 15.83
C VAL A 31 15.70 6.73 16.75
N GLU A 32 15.90 8.05 16.73
CA GLU A 32 15.12 8.99 17.53
C GLU A 32 13.70 9.10 16.98
N GLU A 33 13.56 9.21 15.67
CA GLU A 33 12.25 9.14 14.99
C GLU A 33 11.51 7.82 15.28
N ALA A 34 12.22 6.70 15.28
CA ALA A 34 11.64 5.40 15.61
C ALA A 34 11.16 5.35 17.07
N ALA A 35 11.90 5.94 18.01
CA ALA A 35 11.49 6.04 19.42
C ALA A 35 10.29 6.96 19.64
N GLU A 36 10.15 8.01 18.81
CA GLU A 36 9.01 8.93 18.85
C GLU A 36 7.79 8.42 18.07
N GLY A 37 7.96 7.43 17.21
CA GLY A 37 6.94 6.93 16.29
C GLY A 37 6.53 7.93 15.21
N LYS A 38 7.44 8.82 14.81
CA LYS A 38 7.23 9.85 13.79
C LYS A 38 8.31 9.80 12.74
N SER A 39 7.95 9.54 11.52
CA SER A 39 8.88 9.39 10.41
C SER A 39 8.95 10.65 9.55
N SER A 40 10.14 11.16 9.31
CA SER A 40 10.41 12.17 8.29
C SER A 40 10.34 11.59 6.86
N LEU A 41 10.40 10.27 6.74
CA LEU A 41 10.32 9.55 5.46
C LEU A 41 8.90 9.27 4.99
N VAL A 42 7.88 9.67 5.75
CA VAL A 42 6.46 9.45 5.46
C VAL A 42 5.71 10.77 5.39
N GLN A 43 4.79 10.90 4.44
CA GLN A 43 3.89 12.04 4.28
C GLN A 43 2.47 11.55 4.02
N SER A 44 1.53 11.83 4.93
CA SER A 44 0.12 11.56 4.71
C SER A 44 -0.48 12.50 3.65
N LEU A 45 -1.33 11.96 2.79
CA LEU A 45 -2.18 12.70 1.85
C LEU A 45 -3.65 12.70 2.27
N ASP A 46 -3.98 12.21 3.44
CA ASP A 46 -5.33 12.21 3.99
C ASP A 46 -5.94 13.61 4.09
N GLY A 47 -7.24 13.67 4.32
CA GLY A 47 -8.00 14.90 4.46
C GLY A 47 -8.86 15.21 3.24
N ASN A 48 -9.02 16.48 2.89
CA ASN A 48 -9.93 16.90 1.82
C ASN A 48 -9.30 16.74 0.44
N TRP A 49 -10.07 16.14 -0.47
CA TRP A 49 -9.73 15.96 -1.89
C TRP A 49 -10.82 16.60 -2.76
N GLU A 50 -10.44 17.05 -3.95
CA GLU A 50 -11.42 17.38 -5.02
C GLU A 50 -12.02 16.07 -5.53
N PHE A 51 -13.34 16.07 -5.81
CA PHE A 51 -14.08 14.86 -6.15
C PHE A 51 -15.19 15.10 -7.16
N ALA A 52 -15.32 14.20 -8.13
CA ALA A 52 -16.44 14.16 -9.04
C ALA A 52 -17.03 12.74 -9.11
N TYR A 53 -18.36 12.64 -8.89
CA TYR A 53 -19.10 11.38 -8.96
C TYR A 53 -19.70 11.17 -10.34
N SER A 54 -19.65 9.96 -10.86
CA SER A 54 -20.31 9.55 -12.10
C SER A 54 -21.01 8.21 -11.94
N VAL A 55 -22.17 8.04 -12.57
CA VAL A 55 -22.98 6.80 -12.47
C VAL A 55 -22.39 5.62 -13.22
N ASN A 56 -21.49 5.89 -14.17
CA ASN A 56 -20.81 4.87 -14.98
C ASN A 56 -19.57 5.45 -15.67
N ALA A 57 -18.79 4.57 -16.30
CA ALA A 57 -17.59 4.94 -17.02
C ALA A 57 -17.84 5.90 -18.20
N ALA A 58 -18.99 5.79 -18.88
CA ALA A 58 -19.30 6.64 -20.04
C ALA A 58 -19.53 8.11 -19.67
N SER A 59 -20.02 8.37 -18.45
CA SER A 59 -20.33 9.73 -17.97
C SER A 59 -19.20 10.38 -17.15
N ARG A 60 -18.08 9.67 -16.93
CA ARG A 60 -16.98 10.18 -16.13
C ARG A 60 -16.18 11.27 -16.84
N PRO A 61 -15.53 12.20 -16.13
CA PRO A 61 -14.65 13.19 -16.72
C PRO A 61 -13.32 12.54 -17.13
N VAL A 62 -13.14 12.26 -18.43
CA VAL A 62 -11.98 11.47 -18.94
C VAL A 62 -10.63 12.17 -18.81
N ASP A 63 -10.62 13.51 -18.76
CA ASP A 63 -9.39 14.32 -18.65
C ASP A 63 -9.16 14.90 -17.24
N PHE A 64 -9.89 14.41 -16.24
CA PHE A 64 -9.84 14.92 -14.86
C PHE A 64 -8.43 14.92 -14.25
N TYR A 65 -7.54 14.06 -14.73
CA TYR A 65 -6.16 13.90 -14.24
C TYR A 65 -5.20 14.99 -14.78
N ARG A 66 -5.66 15.85 -15.66
CA ARG A 66 -4.89 16.99 -16.20
C ARG A 66 -5.09 18.24 -15.35
N ASP A 67 -4.13 19.16 -15.38
CA ASP A 67 -4.26 20.44 -14.70
C ASP A 67 -5.51 21.20 -15.14
N ASN A 68 -5.76 21.22 -16.45
CA ASN A 68 -6.99 21.74 -17.02
C ASN A 68 -7.97 20.57 -17.25
N ALA A 69 -8.86 20.35 -16.30
CA ALA A 69 -9.89 19.31 -16.35
C ALA A 69 -11.14 19.71 -17.13
N GLY A 70 -11.07 20.77 -17.97
CA GLY A 70 -12.21 21.28 -18.74
C GLY A 70 -13.30 21.86 -17.82
N ASP A 71 -14.57 21.57 -18.16
CA ASP A 71 -15.75 22.06 -17.43
C ASP A 71 -16.18 21.14 -16.28
N THR A 72 -15.28 20.25 -15.80
CA THR A 72 -15.60 19.36 -14.68
C THR A 72 -15.73 20.15 -13.39
N GLU A 73 -16.91 20.12 -12.79
CA GLU A 73 -17.14 20.64 -11.45
C GLU A 73 -16.71 19.60 -10.42
N PHE A 74 -15.84 20.01 -9.50
CA PHE A 74 -15.38 19.17 -8.38
C PHE A 74 -16.01 19.66 -7.08
N GLU A 75 -16.51 18.72 -6.31
CA GLU A 75 -16.89 18.90 -4.91
C GLU A 75 -15.73 18.51 -3.98
N THR A 76 -15.97 18.49 -2.69
CA THR A 76 -14.97 18.06 -1.71
C THR A 76 -15.42 16.76 -1.06
N ILE A 77 -14.51 15.77 -1.03
CA ILE A 77 -14.69 14.53 -0.28
C ILE A 77 -13.55 14.35 0.73
N HIS A 78 -13.85 13.72 1.86
CA HIS A 78 -12.82 13.36 2.85
C HIS A 78 -12.22 11.99 2.54
N VAL A 79 -10.90 11.90 2.56
CA VAL A 79 -10.12 10.66 2.44
C VAL A 79 -9.32 10.48 3.74
N PRO A 80 -9.36 9.28 4.38
CA PRO A 80 -10.10 8.09 3.97
C PRO A 80 -11.61 8.21 4.17
N GLY A 81 -12.37 7.54 3.28
CA GLY A 81 -13.82 7.50 3.38
C GLY A 81 -14.51 6.73 2.26
N HIS A 82 -15.72 6.27 2.52
CA HIS A 82 -16.56 5.63 1.51
C HIS A 82 -17.41 6.66 0.79
N ILE A 83 -17.55 6.50 -0.52
CA ILE A 83 -18.33 7.41 -1.38
C ILE A 83 -19.80 7.41 -0.97
N GLU A 84 -20.38 6.26 -0.61
CA GLU A 84 -21.76 6.13 -0.18
C GLU A 84 -22.04 6.88 1.13
N LEU A 85 -21.09 6.83 2.08
CA LEU A 85 -21.23 7.56 3.36
C LEU A 85 -21.07 9.06 3.19
N SER A 86 -20.49 9.49 2.08
CA SER A 86 -20.41 10.90 1.67
C SER A 86 -21.65 11.38 0.91
N GLY A 87 -22.65 10.50 0.68
CA GLY A 87 -23.95 10.85 0.13
C GLY A 87 -24.08 10.78 -1.39
N TYR A 88 -23.11 10.20 -2.10
CA TYR A 88 -23.10 10.16 -3.57
C TYR A 88 -23.75 8.92 -4.18
N ASP A 89 -23.71 7.77 -3.50
CA ASP A 89 -24.25 6.51 -4.00
C ASP A 89 -25.02 5.77 -2.92
N LYS A 90 -25.55 4.59 -3.24
CA LYS A 90 -26.30 3.73 -2.34
C LYS A 90 -25.47 2.58 -1.83
N ILE A 91 -25.62 2.28 -0.54
CA ILE A 91 -25.08 1.09 0.06
C ILE A 91 -25.83 -0.13 -0.50
N HIS A 92 -25.08 -1.11 -1.03
CA HIS A 92 -25.63 -2.39 -1.44
C HIS A 92 -25.31 -3.46 -0.40
N TYR A 93 -26.27 -4.35 -0.17
CA TYR A 93 -26.05 -5.58 0.58
C TYR A 93 -26.10 -6.77 -0.37
N ILE A 94 -25.11 -7.62 -0.30
CA ILE A 94 -24.97 -8.79 -1.15
C ILE A 94 -24.80 -10.01 -0.26
N ASN A 95 -25.68 -11.01 -0.42
CA ASN A 95 -25.54 -12.29 0.25
C ASN A 95 -25.70 -13.48 -0.70
N THR A 96 -26.74 -13.53 -1.53
CA THR A 96 -27.03 -14.65 -2.42
C THR A 96 -27.11 -14.25 -3.89
N MET A 97 -27.37 -12.98 -4.19
CA MET A 97 -27.52 -12.48 -5.56
C MET A 97 -26.69 -11.25 -5.77
N TYR A 98 -25.91 -11.24 -6.85
CA TYR A 98 -25.18 -10.04 -7.24
C TYR A 98 -26.15 -8.99 -7.80
N PRO A 99 -25.92 -7.67 -7.58
CA PRO A 99 -26.78 -6.59 -8.08
C PRO A 99 -26.95 -6.56 -9.60
N TRP A 100 -26.06 -7.19 -10.33
CA TRP A 100 -26.08 -7.35 -11.78
C TRP A 100 -26.65 -8.70 -12.25
N GLU A 101 -27.02 -9.58 -11.35
CA GLU A 101 -27.55 -10.89 -11.71
C GLU A 101 -28.87 -10.76 -12.48
N GLY A 102 -29.05 -11.65 -13.44
CA GLY A 102 -30.20 -11.60 -14.34
C GLY A 102 -30.09 -10.54 -15.48
N LYS A 103 -29.00 -9.75 -15.49
CA LYS A 103 -28.71 -8.76 -16.51
C LYS A 103 -27.46 -9.13 -17.27
N ILE A 104 -27.56 -9.47 -18.55
CA ILE A 104 -26.46 -9.97 -19.38
C ILE A 104 -25.27 -9.00 -19.39
N TYR A 105 -25.53 -7.71 -19.56
CA TYR A 105 -24.49 -6.68 -19.60
C TYR A 105 -23.77 -6.44 -18.26
N ARG A 106 -24.14 -7.15 -17.21
CA ARG A 106 -23.53 -7.06 -15.88
C ARG A 106 -22.78 -8.32 -15.47
N ARG A 107 -22.54 -9.22 -16.42
CA ARG A 107 -21.65 -10.37 -16.24
C ARG A 107 -20.30 -10.07 -16.88
N PRO A 108 -19.19 -10.63 -16.38
CA PRO A 108 -17.92 -10.55 -17.06
C PRO A 108 -18.03 -11.08 -18.49
N ALA A 109 -17.51 -10.36 -19.45
CA ALA A 109 -17.63 -10.70 -20.87
C ALA A 109 -17.15 -12.12 -21.19
N TYR A 110 -16.13 -12.63 -20.51
CA TYR A 110 -15.60 -14.00 -20.70
C TYR A 110 -16.58 -15.10 -20.27
N THR A 111 -17.62 -14.80 -19.48
CA THR A 111 -18.64 -15.79 -19.05
C THR A 111 -19.77 -15.93 -20.06
N LEU A 112 -19.85 -15.06 -21.06
CA LEU A 112 -20.98 -14.96 -21.99
C LEU A 112 -20.72 -15.63 -23.36
N GLY A 113 -19.53 -16.16 -23.61
CA GLY A 113 -19.13 -16.73 -24.88
C GLY A 113 -18.72 -15.70 -25.93
N LYS A 114 -18.37 -16.16 -27.13
CA LYS A 114 -17.82 -15.30 -28.18
C LYS A 114 -18.83 -14.25 -28.65
N GLY A 115 -18.41 -12.98 -28.63
CA GLY A 115 -19.08 -11.87 -29.29
C GLY A 115 -20.13 -11.13 -28.43
N LEU A 116 -20.20 -11.41 -27.14
CA LEU A 116 -21.10 -10.70 -26.23
C LEU A 116 -20.27 -9.74 -25.36
N ALA A 117 -20.11 -8.50 -25.81
CA ALA A 117 -19.53 -7.40 -25.02
C ALA A 117 -20.50 -6.85 -23.96
N GLU A 118 -21.73 -7.32 -23.94
CA GLU A 118 -22.86 -6.80 -23.16
C GLU A 118 -22.79 -7.12 -21.66
N GLY A 119 -21.73 -7.79 -21.21
CA GLY A 119 -21.47 -8.06 -19.80
C GLY A 119 -20.37 -7.23 -19.16
N ALA A 120 -19.79 -6.31 -19.91
CA ALA A 120 -18.63 -5.54 -19.51
C ALA A 120 -18.95 -4.53 -18.40
N PHE A 121 -18.14 -4.50 -17.35
CA PHE A 121 -18.23 -3.48 -16.29
C PHE A 121 -17.88 -2.09 -16.83
N SER A 122 -16.96 -2.01 -17.80
CA SER A 122 -16.58 -0.77 -18.48
C SER A 122 -17.71 -0.11 -19.27
N GLU A 123 -18.70 -0.88 -19.71
CA GLU A 123 -19.85 -0.44 -20.53
C GLU A 123 -21.19 -0.46 -19.76
N ALA A 124 -21.17 -0.83 -18.47
CA ALA A 124 -22.38 -0.96 -17.68
C ALA A 124 -23.09 0.38 -17.51
N GLU A 125 -24.42 0.39 -17.63
CA GLU A 125 -25.25 1.58 -17.38
C GLU A 125 -25.10 2.09 -15.94
N TYR A 126 -24.81 1.19 -15.00
CA TYR A 126 -24.58 1.50 -13.59
C TYR A 126 -23.36 0.73 -13.07
N ASN A 127 -22.25 1.38 -13.09
CA ASN A 127 -20.99 1.04 -12.42
C ASN A 127 -20.34 2.34 -11.97
N PRO A 128 -20.71 2.86 -10.79
CA PRO A 128 -20.28 4.17 -10.33
C PRO A 128 -18.78 4.35 -10.31
N VAL A 129 -18.39 5.60 -10.55
CA VAL A 129 -16.99 6.03 -10.63
C VAL A 129 -16.78 7.25 -9.75
N GLY A 130 -15.76 7.22 -8.91
CA GLY A 130 -15.26 8.36 -8.17
C GLY A 130 -13.97 8.87 -8.82
N SER A 131 -13.96 10.12 -9.24
CA SER A 131 -12.77 10.79 -9.77
C SER A 131 -12.22 11.75 -8.71
N TYR A 132 -11.08 11.41 -8.15
CA TYR A 132 -10.44 12.12 -7.03
C TYR A 132 -9.23 12.89 -7.51
N ARG A 133 -8.98 14.07 -6.91
CA ARG A 133 -7.77 14.87 -7.15
C ARG A 133 -7.22 15.42 -5.85
N LYS A 134 -5.90 15.40 -5.71
CA LYS A 134 -5.17 15.98 -4.58
C LYS A 134 -3.99 16.80 -5.07
N ARG A 135 -3.95 18.07 -4.69
CA ARG A 135 -2.74 18.89 -4.87
C ARG A 135 -1.89 18.86 -3.62
N PHE A 136 -0.60 18.68 -3.79
CA PHE A 136 0.34 18.61 -2.66
C PHE A 136 1.75 19.08 -3.04
N HIS A 137 2.51 19.42 -2.02
CA HIS A 137 3.96 19.64 -2.10
C HIS A 137 4.67 18.49 -1.42
N LEU A 138 5.79 18.05 -1.99
CA LEU A 138 6.58 16.97 -1.42
C LEU A 138 7.26 17.44 -0.14
N ALA A 139 7.10 16.68 0.96
CA ALA A 139 7.76 16.96 2.22
C ALA A 139 9.29 16.91 2.06
N GLU A 140 10.01 17.65 2.89
CA GLU A 140 11.46 17.80 2.78
C GLU A 140 12.20 16.47 2.90
N GLY A 141 11.79 15.61 3.83
CA GLY A 141 12.39 14.31 4.06
C GLY A 141 12.30 13.34 2.88
N LEU A 142 11.35 13.56 1.95
CA LEU A 142 11.16 12.72 0.77
C LEU A 142 11.96 13.20 -0.46
N ARG A 143 12.48 14.44 -0.45
CA ARG A 143 13.11 15.04 -1.62
C ARG A 143 14.41 14.31 -2.00
N GLY A 144 14.62 14.14 -3.31
CA GLY A 144 15.82 13.49 -3.84
C GLY A 144 15.93 11.99 -3.58
N LYS A 145 14.89 11.37 -3.02
CA LYS A 145 14.80 9.93 -2.77
C LYS A 145 13.82 9.27 -3.73
N ARG A 146 13.83 7.96 -3.78
CA ARG A 146 12.75 7.19 -4.43
C ARG A 146 11.47 7.34 -3.61
N VAL A 147 10.40 7.81 -4.25
CA VAL A 147 9.12 8.09 -3.59
C VAL A 147 8.05 7.12 -4.06
N ILE A 148 7.47 6.40 -3.12
CA ILE A 148 6.39 5.45 -3.34
C ILE A 148 5.10 6.04 -2.78
N ILE A 149 3.97 5.83 -3.48
CA ILE A 149 2.64 6.03 -2.92
C ILE A 149 2.08 4.69 -2.48
N CYS A 150 1.54 4.67 -1.26
CA CYS A 150 0.80 3.55 -0.71
C CYS A 150 -0.66 3.95 -0.55
N PHE A 151 -1.57 3.19 -1.15
CA PHE A 151 -2.99 3.19 -0.84
C PHE A 151 -3.26 1.99 0.06
N GLU A 152 -3.52 2.19 1.33
CA GLU A 152 -3.74 1.10 2.29
C GLU A 152 -5.02 0.31 2.02
N GLY A 153 -5.99 0.91 1.33
CA GLY A 153 -7.20 0.23 0.88
C GLY A 153 -8.07 1.10 0.00
N VAL A 154 -8.37 0.58 -1.19
CA VAL A 154 -9.26 1.22 -2.18
C VAL A 154 -10.21 0.18 -2.74
N GLU A 155 -11.49 0.38 -2.56
CA GLU A 155 -12.53 -0.50 -3.07
C GLU A 155 -13.19 0.15 -4.29
N GLN A 156 -13.20 -0.45 -5.47
CA GLN A 156 -12.60 -1.72 -5.82
C GLN A 156 -11.42 -1.52 -6.78
N ALA A 157 -11.65 -1.13 -8.01
CA ALA A 157 -10.63 -0.97 -9.03
C ALA A 157 -10.18 0.49 -9.12
N MET A 158 -8.88 0.74 -9.04
CA MET A 158 -8.34 2.09 -9.14
C MET A 158 -7.34 2.26 -10.27
N TYR A 159 -7.40 3.44 -10.89
CA TYR A 159 -6.41 3.96 -11.83
C TYR A 159 -5.74 5.17 -11.20
N VAL A 160 -4.43 5.29 -11.34
CA VAL A 160 -3.63 6.33 -10.69
C VAL A 160 -2.83 7.13 -11.73
N TRP A 161 -2.87 8.46 -11.61
CA TRP A 161 -2.06 9.39 -12.40
C TRP A 161 -1.34 10.38 -11.49
N LEU A 162 -0.13 10.77 -11.87
CA LEU A 162 0.60 11.86 -11.25
C LEU A 162 1.06 12.87 -12.32
N ASN A 163 0.72 14.14 -12.13
CA ASN A 163 1.11 15.23 -13.02
C ASN A 163 0.74 14.97 -14.50
N GLY A 164 -0.40 14.33 -14.74
CA GLY A 164 -0.90 13.98 -16.06
C GLY A 164 -0.33 12.68 -16.65
N HIS A 165 0.58 11.99 -15.96
CA HIS A 165 1.16 10.72 -16.39
C HIS A 165 0.45 9.55 -15.70
N PHE A 166 0.08 8.54 -16.47
CA PHE A 166 -0.47 7.31 -15.92
C PHE A 166 0.62 6.55 -15.14
N VAL A 167 0.31 6.22 -13.89
CA VAL A 167 1.20 5.52 -12.96
C VAL A 167 0.86 4.04 -12.87
N GLY A 168 -0.43 3.71 -12.66
CA GLY A 168 -0.80 2.31 -12.52
C GLY A 168 -2.28 2.04 -12.28
N TYR A 169 -2.57 0.73 -12.15
CA TYR A 169 -3.89 0.16 -11.92
C TYR A 169 -3.81 -0.97 -10.90
N ALA A 170 -4.83 -1.10 -10.04
CA ALA A 170 -4.97 -2.21 -9.09
C ALA A 170 -6.44 -2.51 -8.80
N GLU A 171 -6.74 -3.78 -8.49
CA GLU A 171 -8.10 -4.26 -8.14
C GLU A 171 -8.20 -4.84 -6.73
N ASP A 172 -7.12 -5.00 -5.98
CA ASP A 172 -7.15 -5.53 -4.62
C ASP A 172 -7.66 -4.45 -3.64
N SER A 173 -8.84 -4.71 -3.03
CA SER A 173 -9.50 -3.72 -2.16
C SER A 173 -8.91 -3.64 -0.76
N PHE A 174 -8.42 -4.74 -0.19
CA PHE A 174 -8.20 -4.87 1.25
C PHE A 174 -6.75 -4.98 1.66
N THR A 175 -5.84 -5.12 0.71
CA THR A 175 -4.40 -5.06 0.93
C THR A 175 -3.79 -3.79 0.32
N PRO A 176 -2.66 -3.31 0.83
CA PRO A 176 -2.01 -2.12 0.30
C PRO A 176 -1.64 -2.25 -1.18
N SER A 177 -1.86 -1.18 -1.92
CA SER A 177 -1.42 -1.06 -3.31
C SER A 177 -0.42 0.07 -3.45
N GLU A 178 0.76 -0.25 -3.96
CA GLU A 178 1.89 0.67 -4.01
C GLU A 178 2.36 0.94 -5.44
N PHE A 179 2.78 2.18 -5.68
CA PHE A 179 3.27 2.62 -6.99
C PHE A 179 4.47 3.55 -6.86
N ASP A 180 5.43 3.41 -7.76
CA ASP A 180 6.60 4.28 -7.83
C ASP A 180 6.27 5.61 -8.52
N LEU A 181 6.32 6.70 -7.77
CA LEU A 181 6.06 8.04 -8.26
C LEU A 181 7.32 8.78 -8.73
N THR A 182 8.49 8.24 -8.42
CA THR A 182 9.80 8.91 -8.67
C THR A 182 9.95 9.45 -10.09
N PRO A 183 9.49 8.76 -11.16
CA PRO A 183 9.65 9.29 -12.52
C PRO A 183 8.86 10.57 -12.81
N TYR A 184 7.82 10.88 -12.04
CA TYR A 184 6.86 11.94 -12.35
C TYR A 184 6.71 12.97 -11.24
N ILE A 185 7.23 12.70 -10.03
CA ILE A 185 7.06 13.57 -8.87
C ILE A 185 7.91 14.82 -8.97
N LYS A 186 7.40 15.94 -8.48
CA LYS A 186 8.06 17.24 -8.37
C LYS A 186 8.16 17.62 -6.89
N GLU A 187 9.05 18.53 -6.56
CA GLU A 187 9.12 19.06 -5.19
C GLU A 187 7.88 19.86 -4.80
N LYS A 188 7.27 20.54 -5.77
CA LYS A 188 6.09 21.40 -5.57
C LYS A 188 5.05 21.20 -6.67
N ASP A 189 3.83 21.59 -6.34
CA ASP A 189 2.69 21.66 -7.27
C ASP A 189 2.41 20.31 -7.99
N ASN A 190 2.41 19.22 -7.21
CA ASN A 190 1.98 17.93 -7.71
C ASN A 190 0.46 17.85 -7.77
N LEU A 191 -0.05 17.21 -8.81
CA LEU A 191 -1.44 16.82 -8.96
C LEU A 191 -1.51 15.29 -9.02
N LEU A 192 -1.96 14.67 -7.94
CA LEU A 192 -2.36 13.27 -7.90
C LEU A 192 -3.82 13.16 -8.33
N ALA A 193 -4.12 12.24 -9.22
CA ALA A 193 -5.47 11.94 -9.65
C ALA A 193 -5.72 10.42 -9.56
N VAL A 194 -6.88 10.05 -9.02
CA VAL A 194 -7.26 8.64 -8.82
C VAL A 194 -8.69 8.45 -9.29
N GLU A 195 -8.90 7.47 -10.17
CA GLU A 195 -10.24 7.06 -10.60
C GLU A 195 -10.56 5.71 -9.97
N VAL A 196 -11.66 5.64 -9.23
CA VAL A 196 -12.09 4.42 -8.53
C VAL A 196 -13.41 3.95 -9.09
N HIS A 197 -13.45 2.72 -9.59
CA HIS A 197 -14.65 2.06 -10.09
C HIS A 197 -15.22 1.12 -9.02
N LYS A 198 -16.53 1.17 -8.83
CA LYS A 198 -17.21 0.34 -7.82
C LYS A 198 -17.11 -1.14 -8.13
N ARG A 199 -16.98 -1.53 -9.41
CA ARG A 199 -16.96 -2.92 -9.84
C ARG A 199 -15.98 -3.16 -10.97
N SER A 200 -15.29 -4.29 -10.86
CA SER A 200 -14.46 -4.91 -11.87
C SER A 200 -14.64 -6.42 -11.83
N THR A 201 -13.82 -7.17 -12.52
CA THR A 201 -13.82 -8.65 -12.42
C THR A 201 -13.49 -9.15 -11.01
N ALA A 202 -12.78 -8.37 -10.19
CA ALA A 202 -12.51 -8.71 -8.79
C ALA A 202 -13.78 -8.82 -7.94
N ALA A 203 -14.87 -8.15 -8.32
CA ALA A 203 -16.15 -8.25 -7.61
C ALA A 203 -16.67 -9.71 -7.47
N PHE A 204 -16.33 -10.60 -8.40
CA PHE A 204 -16.68 -12.01 -8.31
C PHE A 204 -15.90 -12.79 -7.24
N LEU A 205 -14.81 -12.25 -6.75
CA LEU A 205 -14.00 -12.82 -5.68
C LEU A 205 -14.21 -12.10 -4.34
N GLU A 206 -14.34 -10.78 -4.39
CA GLU A 206 -14.38 -9.94 -3.19
C GLU A 206 -15.78 -9.72 -2.64
N ASP A 207 -16.82 -9.78 -3.48
CA ASP A 207 -18.20 -9.62 -3.02
C ASP A 207 -18.63 -10.81 -2.17
N GLN A 208 -18.70 -10.60 -0.85
CA GLN A 208 -19.09 -11.57 0.17
C GLN A 208 -20.43 -11.20 0.79
N ASP A 209 -20.89 -11.94 1.78
CA ASP A 209 -22.10 -11.65 2.55
C ASP A 209 -21.91 -10.45 3.48
N PHE A 210 -21.83 -9.25 2.91
CA PHE A 210 -21.68 -7.99 3.64
C PHE A 210 -22.08 -6.77 2.80
N PHE A 211 -22.14 -5.60 3.42
CA PHE A 211 -22.39 -4.34 2.74
C PHE A 211 -21.25 -3.98 1.80
N ARG A 212 -21.62 -3.53 0.58
CA ARG A 212 -20.64 -3.08 -0.43
C ARG A 212 -20.59 -1.56 -0.46
N PHE A 213 -19.38 -1.11 -0.30
CA PHE A 213 -18.99 0.29 -0.44
C PHE A 213 -18.01 0.43 -1.59
N PHE A 214 -17.57 1.66 -1.88
CA PHE A 214 -16.40 1.90 -2.71
C PHE A 214 -15.76 3.26 -2.38
N GLY A 215 -14.53 3.44 -2.86
CA GLY A 215 -13.74 4.64 -2.63
C GLY A 215 -12.41 4.35 -1.96
N ILE A 216 -11.68 5.41 -1.64
CA ILE A 216 -10.40 5.36 -0.91
C ILE A 216 -10.74 5.34 0.58
N PHE A 217 -10.87 4.15 1.16
CA PHE A 217 -11.43 3.97 2.50
C PHE A 217 -10.39 3.80 3.61
N ARG A 218 -9.11 3.66 3.26
CA ARG A 218 -7.98 3.72 4.17
C ARG A 218 -7.02 4.84 3.76
N SER A 219 -6.01 5.07 4.58
CA SER A 219 -5.05 6.16 4.39
C SER A 219 -4.30 6.08 3.06
N VAL A 220 -3.89 7.24 2.58
CA VAL A 220 -3.00 7.40 1.43
C VAL A 220 -1.73 8.09 1.90
N GLU A 221 -0.62 7.42 1.72
CA GLU A 221 0.68 7.90 2.19
C GLU A 221 1.72 7.89 1.08
N LEU A 222 2.61 8.86 1.13
CA LEU A 222 3.87 8.82 0.41
C LEU A 222 4.95 8.39 1.39
N TYR A 223 5.83 7.52 0.95
CA TYR A 223 7.03 7.22 1.72
C TYR A 223 8.27 7.20 0.82
N ALA A 224 9.41 7.51 1.42
CA ALA A 224 10.67 7.53 0.71
C ALA A 224 11.52 6.32 1.08
N LYS A 225 12.09 5.66 0.07
CA LYS A 225 13.11 4.62 0.26
C LYS A 225 14.49 5.27 0.26
N PRO A 226 15.25 5.19 1.38
CA PRO A 226 16.64 5.59 1.41
C PRO A 226 17.51 4.76 0.48
N GLN A 227 18.77 5.18 0.28
CA GLN A 227 19.72 4.43 -0.55
C GLN A 227 19.87 2.98 -0.08
N TRP A 228 20.05 2.76 1.24
CA TRP A 228 19.96 1.45 1.88
C TRP A 228 18.64 1.38 2.64
N HIS A 229 17.82 0.35 2.38
CA HIS A 229 16.55 0.17 3.06
C HIS A 229 16.21 -1.32 3.23
N VAL A 230 15.39 -1.59 4.22
CA VAL A 230 14.73 -2.89 4.38
C VAL A 230 13.62 -2.98 3.34
N GLU A 231 13.75 -3.92 2.40
CA GLU A 231 12.73 -4.15 1.37
C GLU A 231 11.64 -5.08 1.88
N ASP A 232 12.00 -6.07 2.68
CA ASP A 232 11.06 -7.03 3.22
C ASP A 232 11.59 -7.66 4.52
N LEU A 233 10.68 -7.91 5.46
CA LEU A 233 10.99 -8.49 6.76
C LEU A 233 10.07 -9.67 7.03
N TRP A 234 10.64 -10.85 7.14
CA TRP A 234 9.90 -12.03 7.57
C TRP A 234 10.43 -12.55 8.91
N ALA A 235 9.84 -12.09 10.01
CA ALA A 235 10.16 -12.50 11.37
C ALA A 235 9.21 -13.60 11.85
N LYS A 236 9.76 -14.74 12.22
CA LYS A 236 9.03 -15.91 12.71
C LYS A 236 9.47 -16.23 14.13
N PRO A 237 8.68 -15.93 15.15
CA PRO A 237 8.93 -16.34 16.51
C PRO A 237 8.46 -17.78 16.73
N TYR A 238 9.22 -18.54 17.50
CA TYR A 238 8.86 -19.88 17.95
C TYR A 238 8.98 -19.95 19.47
N PHE A 239 8.06 -20.63 20.11
CA PHE A 239 8.05 -20.87 21.54
C PHE A 239 8.17 -22.38 21.84
N SER A 240 9.11 -22.73 22.71
CA SER A 240 9.28 -24.09 23.21
C SER A 240 8.58 -24.25 24.57
N VAL A 241 7.55 -25.08 24.60
CA VAL A 241 6.81 -25.37 25.85
C VAL A 241 7.67 -26.17 26.85
N GLU A 242 8.64 -26.94 26.37
CA GLU A 242 9.48 -27.82 27.21
C GLU A 242 10.41 -27.01 28.12
N ASP A 243 11.06 -25.99 27.60
CA ASP A 243 12.04 -25.19 28.36
C ASP A 243 11.64 -23.72 28.55
N GLY A 244 10.53 -23.29 27.94
CA GLY A 244 10.00 -21.92 28.03
C GLY A 244 10.81 -20.89 27.24
N LYS A 245 11.63 -21.34 26.27
CA LYS A 245 12.49 -20.45 25.48
C LYS A 245 11.83 -20.03 24.19
N GLY A 246 12.21 -18.83 23.72
CA GLY A 246 11.86 -18.30 22.42
C GLY A 246 12.99 -18.48 21.41
N THR A 247 12.64 -18.69 20.14
CA THR A 247 13.59 -18.64 19.02
C THR A 247 13.07 -17.64 17.99
N LEU A 248 13.91 -16.66 17.61
CA LEU A 248 13.64 -15.80 16.48
C LEU A 248 14.30 -16.38 15.23
N ASP A 249 13.51 -16.58 14.17
CA ASP A 249 13.98 -16.94 12.83
C ASP A 249 13.52 -15.81 11.88
N ALA A 250 14.46 -14.99 11.45
CA ALA A 250 14.15 -13.83 10.61
C ALA A 250 14.92 -13.88 9.28
N ALA A 251 14.21 -13.56 8.21
CA ALA A 251 14.79 -13.25 6.90
C ALA A 251 14.56 -11.76 6.62
N ILE A 252 15.63 -11.02 6.44
CA ILE A 252 15.61 -9.55 6.21
C ILE A 252 16.18 -9.31 4.83
N LYS A 253 15.32 -8.88 3.91
CA LYS A 253 15.72 -8.48 2.56
C LYS A 253 16.12 -7.01 2.58
N ILE A 254 17.36 -6.73 2.22
CA ILE A 254 17.92 -5.39 2.10
C ILE A 254 18.07 -5.07 0.62
N SER A 255 17.63 -3.90 0.22
CA SER A 255 17.85 -3.35 -1.11
C SER A 255 18.68 -2.07 -1.04
N ALA A 256 19.39 -1.79 -2.13
CA ALA A 256 20.20 -0.59 -2.26
C ALA A 256 19.92 0.08 -3.61
N GLU A 257 19.58 1.35 -3.57
CA GLU A 257 19.29 2.17 -4.74
C GLU A 257 20.55 2.89 -5.26
N GLY A 258 20.64 3.07 -6.59
CA GLY A 258 21.72 3.81 -7.24
C GLY A 258 22.98 3.01 -7.55
N GLU A 259 23.98 3.68 -8.13
CA GLU A 259 25.28 3.09 -8.47
C GLU A 259 26.33 3.39 -7.39
N GLY A 260 27.31 2.49 -7.25
CA GLY A 260 28.48 2.72 -6.39
C GLY A 260 28.23 2.55 -4.89
N GLN A 261 27.35 1.62 -4.54
CA GLN A 261 27.01 1.31 -3.15
C GLN A 261 28.25 0.91 -2.35
N ARG A 262 28.51 1.63 -1.26
CA ARG A 262 29.56 1.29 -0.30
C ARG A 262 29.03 0.31 0.73
N PRO A 263 29.86 -0.61 1.26
CA PRO A 263 29.45 -1.49 2.33
C PRO A 263 28.91 -0.70 3.53
N GLY A 264 27.75 -1.12 4.03
CA GLY A 264 27.14 -0.58 5.24
C GLY A 264 27.09 -1.64 6.34
N LYS A 265 26.30 -1.38 7.37
CA LYS A 265 26.03 -2.35 8.44
C LYS A 265 24.53 -2.41 8.74
N MET A 266 24.08 -3.60 9.09
CA MET A 266 22.77 -3.83 9.68
C MET A 266 22.97 -4.26 11.13
N ARG A 267 22.31 -3.57 12.05
CA ARG A 267 22.17 -3.96 13.46
C ARG A 267 20.74 -4.43 13.68
N VAL A 268 20.59 -5.58 14.29
CA VAL A 268 19.30 -6.14 14.74
C VAL A 268 19.31 -6.23 16.23
N CYS A 269 18.28 -5.70 16.90
CA CYS A 269 18.07 -5.81 18.35
C CYS A 269 16.66 -6.29 18.63
N LEU A 270 16.53 -7.36 19.42
CA LEU A 270 15.26 -7.82 19.97
C LEU A 270 15.19 -7.44 21.44
N SER A 271 14.15 -6.69 21.83
CA SER A 271 13.94 -6.22 23.21
C SER A 271 12.62 -6.73 23.77
N ASP A 272 12.57 -6.81 25.11
CA ASP A 272 11.33 -7.03 25.85
C ASP A 272 10.52 -5.73 26.01
N ALA A 273 9.31 -5.82 26.57
CA ALA A 273 8.43 -4.67 26.81
C ALA A 273 9.02 -3.60 27.76
N ASN A 274 10.12 -3.90 28.48
CA ASN A 274 10.82 -2.97 29.35
C ASN A 274 12.04 -2.34 28.67
N GLY A 275 12.29 -2.67 27.38
CA GLY A 275 13.46 -2.21 26.62
C GLY A 275 14.76 -2.98 26.94
N LYS A 276 14.68 -4.12 27.65
CA LYS A 276 15.84 -4.96 27.87
C LYS A 276 16.19 -5.68 26.58
N CYS A 277 17.41 -5.47 26.07
CA CYS A 277 17.92 -6.19 24.91
C CYS A 277 18.14 -7.68 25.25
N LEU A 278 17.50 -8.56 24.51
CA LEU A 278 17.55 -10.01 24.64
C LEU A 278 18.46 -10.66 23.59
N LEU A 279 18.56 -10.04 22.43
CA LEU A 279 19.38 -10.46 21.29
C LEU A 279 19.88 -9.24 20.56
N GLU A 280 21.16 -9.21 20.26
CA GLU A 280 21.77 -8.18 19.42
C GLU A 280 22.75 -8.82 18.44
N GLN A 281 22.61 -8.47 17.15
CA GLN A 281 23.54 -8.90 16.12
C GLN A 281 23.85 -7.74 15.15
N THR A 282 25.07 -7.72 14.64
CA THR A 282 25.50 -6.80 13.60
C THR A 282 26.09 -7.57 12.43
N GLN A 283 25.65 -7.25 11.23
CA GLN A 283 26.14 -7.85 9.98
C GLN A 283 26.62 -6.75 9.02
N ILE A 284 27.66 -7.05 8.25
CA ILE A 284 28.19 -6.15 7.22
C ILE A 284 27.39 -6.37 5.94
N LEU A 285 26.86 -5.31 5.39
CA LEU A 285 26.16 -5.31 4.10
C LEU A 285 27.18 -5.31 2.97
N GLN A 286 26.98 -6.17 1.99
CA GLN A 286 27.82 -6.24 0.81
C GLN A 286 27.40 -5.20 -0.22
N SER A 287 28.34 -4.74 -1.06
CA SER A 287 28.08 -3.79 -2.14
C SER A 287 27.34 -4.49 -3.31
N GLN A 288 26.10 -4.85 -3.10
CA GLN A 288 25.21 -5.45 -4.10
C GLN A 288 23.80 -4.91 -3.96
N ALA A 289 23.06 -4.85 -5.07
CA ALA A 289 21.75 -4.22 -5.14
C ALA A 289 20.71 -4.85 -4.21
N GLU A 290 20.75 -6.16 -4.05
CA GLU A 290 19.86 -6.89 -3.15
C GLU A 290 20.62 -7.98 -2.39
N GLN A 291 20.25 -8.18 -1.13
CA GLN A 291 20.74 -9.29 -0.30
C GLN A 291 19.71 -9.68 0.74
N THR A 292 19.62 -10.97 1.04
CA THR A 292 18.80 -11.47 2.13
C THR A 292 19.70 -11.97 3.25
N LEU A 293 19.51 -11.43 4.43
CA LEU A 293 20.23 -11.81 5.64
C LEU A 293 19.33 -12.69 6.49
N HIS A 294 19.87 -13.83 6.93
CA HIS A 294 19.15 -14.78 7.77
C HIS A 294 19.71 -14.76 9.19
N LEU A 295 18.81 -14.68 10.15
CA LEU A 295 19.07 -14.71 11.57
C LEU A 295 18.22 -15.82 12.18
N ARG A 296 18.84 -16.78 12.87
CA ARG A 296 18.11 -17.78 13.67
C ARG A 296 18.80 -17.98 15.00
N GLU A 297 18.16 -17.49 16.07
CA GLU A 297 18.74 -17.49 17.41
C GLU A 297 17.71 -17.89 18.47
N THR A 298 18.13 -18.78 19.38
CA THR A 298 17.35 -19.16 20.56
C THR A 298 17.78 -18.30 21.73
N LEU A 299 16.83 -17.63 22.39
CA LEU A 299 17.10 -16.78 23.53
C LEU A 299 17.61 -17.57 24.73
N ALA A 300 18.56 -16.99 25.44
CA ALA A 300 19.14 -17.62 26.62
C ALA A 300 18.14 -17.76 27.78
N GLU A 301 17.28 -16.75 27.94
CA GLU A 301 16.28 -16.66 29.00
C GLU A 301 14.92 -17.20 28.52
N LYS A 302 14.05 -17.51 29.49
CA LYS A 302 12.65 -17.83 29.22
C LYS A 302 11.91 -16.58 28.73
N VAL A 303 10.97 -16.80 27.82
CA VAL A 303 10.12 -15.73 27.26
C VAL A 303 8.69 -15.86 27.73
N ILE A 304 7.95 -14.78 27.64
CA ILE A 304 6.52 -14.70 27.90
C ILE A 304 5.81 -14.84 26.53
N PRO A 305 5.14 -15.98 26.26
CA PRO A 305 4.40 -16.11 25.01
C PRO A 305 3.14 -15.21 25.03
N TRP A 306 2.75 -14.75 23.86
CA TRP A 306 1.49 -14.04 23.70
C TRP A 306 0.31 -14.97 23.98
N SER A 307 -0.72 -14.44 24.63
CA SER A 307 -2.04 -15.07 24.71
C SER A 307 -3.11 -13.98 24.74
N HIS A 308 -4.38 -14.35 24.51
CA HIS A 308 -5.51 -13.40 24.60
C HIS A 308 -5.72 -12.85 26.02
N GLU A 309 -5.19 -13.53 27.04
CA GLU A 309 -5.22 -13.07 28.45
C GLU A 309 -3.98 -12.22 28.80
N ASN A 310 -2.88 -12.42 28.06
CA ASN A 310 -1.64 -11.66 28.23
C ASN A 310 -1.02 -11.37 26.86
N SER A 311 -1.36 -10.23 26.30
CA SER A 311 -0.90 -9.77 24.98
C SER A 311 0.53 -9.19 25.03
N TYR A 312 1.49 -9.95 25.59
CA TYR A 312 2.88 -9.54 25.70
C TYR A 312 3.55 -9.54 24.32
N LEU A 313 4.18 -8.42 23.95
CA LEU A 313 4.88 -8.25 22.68
C LEU A 313 6.37 -7.97 22.90
N TYR A 314 7.17 -8.39 21.94
CA TYR A 314 8.59 -8.06 21.84
C TYR A 314 8.79 -7.06 20.70
N GLN A 315 9.82 -6.25 20.79
CA GLN A 315 10.18 -5.27 19.78
C GLN A 315 11.44 -5.71 19.04
N LEU A 316 11.36 -5.75 17.72
CA LEU A 316 12.49 -6.01 16.82
C LEU A 316 12.87 -4.70 16.13
N ASP A 317 14.04 -4.18 16.46
CA ASP A 317 14.60 -2.98 15.83
C ASP A 317 15.69 -3.38 14.85
N ILE A 318 15.62 -2.81 13.64
CA ILE A 318 16.64 -2.97 12.61
C ILE A 318 17.18 -1.59 12.27
N THR A 319 18.48 -1.40 12.35
CA THR A 319 19.14 -0.14 11.99
C THR A 319 20.13 -0.38 10.86
N LEU A 320 19.96 0.34 9.77
CA LEU A 320 20.89 0.36 8.67
C LEU A 320 21.80 1.59 8.76
N THR A 321 23.10 1.39 8.60
CA THR A 321 24.09 2.46 8.55
C THR A 321 24.90 2.35 7.27
N ASP A 322 25.32 3.48 6.75
CA ASP A 322 26.25 3.56 5.63
C ASP A 322 27.70 3.25 6.03
N SER A 323 28.65 3.42 5.10
CA SER A 323 30.07 3.18 5.33
C SER A 323 30.74 4.20 6.27
N GLU A 324 30.11 5.34 6.51
CA GLU A 324 30.59 6.41 7.39
C GLU A 324 30.02 6.26 8.81
N GLY A 325 29.03 5.36 8.96
CA GLY A 325 28.38 5.06 10.23
C GLY A 325 27.12 5.88 10.48
N GLU A 326 26.68 6.66 9.49
CA GLU A 326 25.44 7.42 9.57
C GLU A 326 24.24 6.49 9.37
N VAL A 327 23.18 6.68 10.17
CA VAL A 327 21.94 5.92 10.04
C VAL A 327 21.22 6.33 8.74
N THR A 328 20.91 5.36 7.90
CA THR A 328 20.15 5.57 6.68
C THR A 328 18.67 5.19 6.83
N GLU A 329 18.39 4.22 7.69
CA GLU A 329 17.04 3.78 8.01
C GLU A 329 17.00 3.09 9.37
N ALA A 330 15.93 3.32 10.10
CA ALA A 330 15.54 2.52 11.26
C ALA A 330 14.14 1.93 11.04
N VAL A 331 13.99 0.65 11.39
CA VAL A 331 12.72 -0.10 11.40
C VAL A 331 12.43 -0.53 12.82
N SER A 332 11.20 -0.36 13.27
CA SER A 332 10.75 -0.87 14.57
C SER A 332 9.50 -1.72 14.34
N TYR A 333 9.57 -3.00 14.73
CA TYR A 333 8.53 -3.98 14.46
C TYR A 333 8.12 -4.70 15.75
N THR A 334 6.84 -4.68 16.10
CA THR A 334 6.33 -5.16 17.40
C THR A 334 5.40 -6.37 17.34
N HIS A 335 5.16 -6.96 16.18
CA HIS A 335 4.24 -8.10 16.02
C HIS A 335 4.88 -9.47 16.29
N LEU A 336 5.85 -9.51 17.20
CA LEU A 336 6.51 -10.75 17.60
C LEU A 336 5.78 -11.37 18.79
N THR A 337 5.12 -12.48 18.56
CA THR A 337 4.33 -13.20 19.57
C THR A 337 4.90 -14.58 19.87
#